data_69e8d2f84f9b947fd48e62d5bc2ebebe
#
_entry.id   69e8d2f84f9b947fd48e62d5bc2ebebe
#
_cell.length_a   1.000
_cell.length_b   1.000
_cell.length_c   1.000
_cell.angle_alpha   90.00
_cell.angle_beta   90.00
_cell.angle_gamma   90.00
#
_symmetry.space_group_name_H-M   'P 1'
#
loop_
_entity.id
_entity.type
_entity.pdbx_description
1 polymer ?
#
loop_
_entity_poly.entity_id
_entity_poly.type
_entity_poly.pdbx_seq_one_letter_code
_entity_poly.pdbx_strand_id
1 'polypeptide(L)'
;DVNSGDTGSMAGDTMTSTETEAAASEETGSETESRKEQVMANESETELQRVSETENERAVDPIVLVLDPGHDSEYCTRNHPDLGVNEQDLNLTIALACRDQLEQYQGIKVYMTREDGSCPDAEHQGEYCIEARTKYATDLDADLFVSLHNNGTTGVYGAEANGTEVYVSNYSAYTEEGKKLGQLVLDHLSALDLNPRGVFVRTKEEKGHYDDGSVQAWYYLISYSVEGGHPGMIIEHAYMDNAHDNAILK
;
A
#
# COMPACT_ATOMS: atom_id res chain seq x y z
N ASP A 1 -4.77 -22.90 45.41
CA ASP A 1 -4.47 -22.62 46.82
C ASP A 1 -3.85 -21.23 46.93
N VAL A 2 -4.66 -20.23 47.30
CA VAL A 2 -4.80 -19.65 48.65
C VAL A 2 -3.52 -18.87 49.04
N ASN A 3 -3.49 -17.66 49.44
CA ASN A 3 -4.36 -16.73 50.15
C ASN A 3 -3.56 -15.44 50.35
N SER A 4 -4.15 -14.32 50.20
CA SER A 4 -4.60 -13.39 51.24
C SER A 4 -3.58 -12.54 51.99
N GLY A 5 -3.91 -11.30 52.08
CA GLY A 5 -4.05 -10.41 53.22
C GLY A 5 -2.92 -9.38 53.30
N ASP A 6 -2.99 -8.23 53.83
CA ASP A 6 -4.05 -7.48 54.51
C ASP A 6 -3.52 -6.06 54.75
N THR A 7 -4.37 -5.10 54.62
CA THR A 7 -4.67 -3.90 55.46
C THR A 7 -3.63 -3.11 56.25
N GLY A 8 -3.90 -1.80 56.28
CA GLY A 8 -3.64 -0.87 57.40
C GLY A 8 -3.13 0.48 56.92
N SER A 9 -3.85 1.49 56.80
CA SER A 9 -4.70 2.36 57.67
C SER A 9 -3.95 3.34 58.56
N MET A 10 -4.49 4.55 58.49
CA MET A 10 -4.54 5.62 59.50
C MET A 10 -3.35 6.60 59.53
N ALA A 11 -3.59 7.82 59.31
CA ALA A 11 -4.32 8.92 59.97
C ALA A 11 -3.41 9.91 60.70
N GLY A 12 -3.70 11.12 60.53
CA GLY A 12 -3.83 12.12 61.59
C GLY A 12 -2.89 13.32 61.47
N ASP A 13 -3.50 14.36 61.18
CA ASP A 13 -3.82 15.58 62.01
C ASP A 13 -2.69 16.62 62.12
N THR A 14 -3.02 17.74 61.87
CA THR A 14 -3.62 18.99 62.41
C THR A 14 -2.68 20.17 62.48
N MET A 15 -3.21 21.28 61.96
CA MET A 15 -3.21 22.69 62.43
C MET A 15 -1.91 23.30 62.97
N THR A 16 -1.54 24.53 62.55
CA THR A 16 -2.14 25.80 62.99
C THR A 16 -1.50 27.01 62.32
N SER A 17 -2.34 27.96 62.09
CA SER A 17 -2.21 29.38 61.76
C SER A 17 -1.07 30.16 62.40
N THR A 18 -0.59 31.19 61.70
CA THR A 18 -0.67 32.59 62.22
C THR A 18 -0.39 33.57 61.08
N GLU A 19 -1.21 34.61 61.04
CA GLU A 19 -1.14 35.85 60.28
C GLU A 19 0.09 36.68 60.60
N THR A 20 0.60 37.51 59.71
CA THR A 20 0.50 38.98 59.80
C THR A 20 1.19 39.66 58.62
N GLU A 21 0.50 40.65 58.09
CA GLU A 21 0.79 41.82 57.26
C GLU A 21 2.23 42.23 56.99
N ALA A 22 2.50 42.58 55.72
CA ALA A 22 3.06 43.87 55.36
C ALA A 22 2.84 44.16 53.86
N ALA A 23 2.27 45.31 53.59
CA ALA A 23 1.90 45.80 52.27
C ALA A 23 3.07 46.50 51.57
N ALA A 24 2.88 46.64 50.24
CA ALA A 24 3.31 47.67 49.34
C ALA A 24 4.66 47.57 48.63
N SER A 25 4.51 47.71 47.32
CA SER A 25 5.44 48.13 46.28
C SER A 25 6.04 46.98 45.47
N GLU A 26 5.39 46.74 44.29
CA GLU A 26 6.04 46.33 43.04
C GLU A 26 5.01 46.24 41.91
N GLU A 27 4.56 47.40 41.41
CA GLU A 27 3.68 47.50 40.24
C GLU A 27 4.43 47.92 38.97
N THR A 28 5.71 47.65 38.81
CA THR A 28 6.46 48.02 37.56
C THR A 28 7.21 46.89 36.88
N GLY A 29 7.21 45.67 37.49
CA GLY A 29 7.89 44.49 36.91
C GLY A 29 6.99 43.62 36.00
N SER A 30 5.69 43.66 36.17
CA SER A 30 4.74 42.74 35.53
C SER A 30 4.46 43.06 34.04
N GLU A 31 4.45 44.35 33.65
CA GLU A 31 4.15 44.70 32.25
C GLU A 31 5.31 44.46 31.29
N THR A 32 6.57 44.50 31.77
CA THR A 32 7.73 44.23 30.95
C THR A 32 8.02 42.76 30.74
N GLU A 33 7.70 41.90 31.70
CA GLU A 33 7.80 40.45 31.55
C GLU A 33 6.69 39.90 30.65
N SER A 34 5.43 40.30 30.83
CA SER A 34 4.32 39.90 29.98
C SER A 34 4.52 40.29 28.51
N ARG A 35 5.13 41.45 28.26
CA ARG A 35 5.44 41.90 26.89
C ARG A 35 6.60 41.12 26.26
N LYS A 36 7.59 40.68 27.05
CA LYS A 36 8.67 39.80 26.57
C LYS A 36 8.15 38.39 26.26
N GLU A 37 7.30 37.84 27.08
CA GLU A 37 6.68 36.53 26.85
C GLU A 37 5.77 36.54 25.61
N GLN A 38 4.99 37.60 25.38
CA GLN A 38 4.19 37.77 24.16
C GLN A 38 5.03 37.93 22.89
N VAL A 39 6.18 38.62 22.96
CA VAL A 39 7.08 38.73 21.80
C VAL A 39 7.73 37.38 21.48
N MET A 40 8.20 36.64 22.49
CA MET A 40 8.79 35.31 22.30
C MET A 40 7.76 34.28 21.81
N ALA A 41 6.50 34.34 22.28
CA ALA A 41 5.42 33.48 21.79
C ALA A 41 5.10 33.79 20.31
N ASN A 42 5.05 35.06 19.93
CA ASN A 42 4.79 35.49 18.57
C ASN A 42 5.92 35.13 17.59
N GLU A 43 7.18 35.20 18.05
CA GLU A 43 8.35 34.76 17.26
C GLU A 43 8.37 33.25 17.09
N SER A 44 7.96 32.49 18.10
CA SER A 44 7.88 31.03 18.00
C SER A 44 6.72 30.55 17.11
N GLU A 45 5.57 31.24 17.13
CA GLU A 45 4.46 30.94 16.22
C GLU A 45 4.80 31.29 14.75
N THR A 46 5.54 32.40 14.55
CA THR A 46 5.98 32.79 13.21
C THR A 46 7.03 31.83 12.65
N GLU A 47 7.93 31.30 13.50
CA GLU A 47 8.93 30.31 13.10
C GLU A 47 8.29 28.94 12.84
N LEU A 48 7.31 28.53 13.64
CA LEU A 48 6.52 27.31 13.40
C LEU A 48 5.70 27.41 12.11
N GLN A 49 5.13 28.58 11.81
CA GLN A 49 4.45 28.82 10.53
C GLN A 49 5.43 28.79 9.35
N ARG A 50 6.61 29.42 9.46
CA ARG A 50 7.64 29.36 8.43
C ARG A 50 8.15 27.93 8.19
N VAL A 51 8.38 27.16 9.25
CA VAL A 51 8.80 25.75 9.12
C VAL A 51 7.71 24.94 8.47
N SER A 52 6.42 25.14 8.84
CA SER A 52 5.30 24.44 8.20
C SER A 52 5.08 24.84 6.74
N GLU A 53 5.31 26.13 6.39
CA GLU A 53 5.24 26.60 5.01
C GLU A 53 6.42 26.11 4.17
N THR A 54 7.64 26.00 4.73
CA THR A 54 8.82 25.47 4.03
C THR A 54 8.78 23.94 3.89
N GLU A 55 8.14 23.22 4.80
CA GLU A 55 7.89 21.78 4.64
C GLU A 55 6.78 21.49 3.61
N ASN A 56 5.82 22.40 3.44
CA ASN A 56 4.74 22.28 2.45
C ASN A 56 5.18 22.73 1.03
N GLU A 57 6.31 23.43 0.88
CA GLU A 57 6.86 23.88 -0.42
C GLU A 57 7.94 22.95 -1.01
N ARG A 58 8.35 21.89 -0.34
CA ARG A 58 9.01 20.79 -1.02
C ARG A 58 7.95 20.04 -1.81
N ALA A 59 7.82 20.37 -3.08
CA ALA A 59 7.17 19.50 -4.03
C ALA A 59 7.90 18.14 -3.98
N VAL A 60 7.37 17.22 -3.19
CA VAL A 60 7.81 15.82 -3.24
C VAL A 60 7.40 15.35 -4.63
N ASP A 61 8.34 14.84 -5.41
CA ASP A 61 8.01 14.26 -6.69
C ASP A 61 6.91 13.22 -6.49
N PRO A 62 5.87 13.23 -7.33
CA PRO A 62 4.77 12.32 -7.13
C PRO A 62 5.21 10.87 -7.31
N ILE A 63 4.69 9.99 -6.49
CA ILE A 63 4.86 8.54 -6.66
C ILE A 63 4.22 8.15 -8.00
N VAL A 64 4.99 7.54 -8.87
CA VAL A 64 4.54 7.01 -10.16
C VAL A 64 4.14 5.54 -10.00
N LEU A 65 2.85 5.28 -10.05
CA LEU A 65 2.28 3.95 -9.97
C LEU A 65 1.77 3.50 -11.33
N VAL A 66 2.19 2.33 -11.77
CA VAL A 66 1.63 1.69 -12.97
C VAL A 66 0.74 0.52 -12.57
N LEU A 67 -0.54 0.62 -12.89
CA LEU A 67 -1.51 -0.46 -12.77
C LEU A 67 -1.54 -1.24 -14.09
N ASP A 68 -1.43 -2.55 -13.98
CA ASP A 68 -1.48 -3.47 -15.11
C ASP A 68 -2.70 -4.37 -14.98
N PRO A 69 -3.82 -4.08 -15.67
CA PRO A 69 -4.93 -5.03 -15.78
C PRO A 69 -4.46 -6.26 -16.55
N GLY A 70 -4.19 -7.37 -15.87
CA GLY A 70 -3.68 -8.59 -16.47
C GLY A 70 -4.56 -9.10 -17.61
N HIS A 71 -3.96 -9.82 -18.56
CA HIS A 71 -4.60 -10.28 -19.78
C HIS A 71 -5.14 -9.15 -20.69
N ASP A 72 -5.80 -9.50 -21.77
CA ASP A 72 -6.47 -8.61 -22.71
C ASP A 72 -7.53 -9.39 -23.50
N SER A 73 -8.32 -8.69 -24.32
CA SER A 73 -9.40 -9.34 -25.10
C SER A 73 -8.97 -9.76 -26.51
N GLU A 74 -7.71 -9.52 -26.88
CA GLU A 74 -7.22 -9.76 -28.24
C GLU A 74 -6.31 -10.98 -28.34
N TYR A 75 -5.22 -11.01 -27.55
CA TYR A 75 -4.17 -12.00 -27.69
C TYR A 75 -3.96 -12.87 -26.44
N CYS A 76 -4.25 -12.34 -25.27
CA CYS A 76 -4.03 -13.01 -24.00
C CYS A 76 -5.34 -13.19 -23.22
N THR A 77 -6.37 -13.69 -23.90
CA THR A 77 -7.70 -13.84 -23.34
C THR A 77 -7.79 -14.94 -22.28
N ARG A 78 -8.60 -14.71 -21.26
CA ARG A 78 -8.97 -15.67 -20.21
C ARG A 78 -10.48 -15.69 -20.05
N ASN A 79 -11.12 -16.33 -21.01
CA ASN A 79 -12.58 -16.47 -21.05
C ASN A 79 -12.99 -17.77 -20.37
N HIS A 80 -13.84 -17.66 -19.36
CA HIS A 80 -14.41 -18.79 -18.63
C HIS A 80 -15.95 -18.70 -18.65
N PRO A 81 -16.58 -19.03 -19.78
CA PRO A 81 -18.03 -18.86 -19.96
C PRO A 81 -18.85 -19.64 -18.93
N ASP A 82 -18.37 -20.81 -18.50
CA ASP A 82 -19.04 -21.62 -17.48
C ASP A 82 -18.97 -20.99 -16.08
N LEU A 83 -18.03 -20.08 -15.84
CA LEU A 83 -17.90 -19.33 -14.59
C LEU A 83 -18.73 -18.04 -14.60
N GLY A 84 -19.18 -17.60 -15.78
CA GLY A 84 -19.93 -16.37 -15.99
C GLY A 84 -19.10 -15.10 -15.75
N VAL A 85 -17.77 -15.21 -15.82
CA VAL A 85 -16.79 -14.12 -15.68
C VAL A 85 -15.65 -14.31 -16.68
N ASN A 86 -15.03 -13.22 -17.10
CA ASN A 86 -13.80 -13.21 -17.89
C ASN A 86 -12.72 -12.50 -17.08
N GLU A 87 -11.57 -13.11 -16.92
CA GLU A 87 -10.50 -12.55 -16.09
C GLU A 87 -10.05 -11.17 -16.58
N GLN A 88 -9.81 -11.01 -17.88
CA GLN A 88 -9.38 -9.75 -18.45
C GLN A 88 -10.36 -8.60 -18.22
N ASP A 89 -11.68 -8.89 -18.17
CA ASP A 89 -12.71 -7.87 -17.94
C ASP A 89 -12.81 -7.49 -16.47
N LEU A 90 -12.67 -8.48 -15.57
CA LEU A 90 -12.58 -8.25 -14.13
C LEU A 90 -11.34 -7.42 -13.78
N ASN A 91 -10.17 -7.81 -14.27
CA ASN A 91 -8.91 -7.11 -14.03
C ASN A 91 -8.98 -5.66 -14.48
N LEU A 92 -9.58 -5.39 -15.64
CA LEU A 92 -9.77 -4.03 -16.13
C LEU A 92 -10.73 -3.24 -15.25
N THR A 93 -11.85 -3.83 -14.85
CA THR A 93 -12.83 -3.19 -13.98
C THR A 93 -12.23 -2.81 -12.63
N ILE A 94 -11.47 -3.72 -12.01
CA ILE A 94 -10.78 -3.50 -10.74
C ILE A 94 -9.73 -2.39 -10.90
N ALA A 95 -8.93 -2.45 -11.97
CA ALA A 95 -7.87 -1.47 -12.20
C ALA A 95 -8.41 -0.04 -12.42
N LEU A 96 -9.47 0.10 -13.21
CA LEU A 96 -10.13 1.39 -13.43
C LEU A 96 -10.68 1.97 -12.12
N ALA A 97 -11.35 1.16 -11.31
CA ALA A 97 -11.84 1.58 -10.00
C ALA A 97 -10.70 1.95 -9.03
N CYS A 98 -9.60 1.20 -9.05
CA CYS A 98 -8.41 1.46 -8.25
C CYS A 98 -7.76 2.80 -8.67
N ARG A 99 -7.57 3.03 -9.97
CA ARG A 99 -7.08 4.31 -10.51
C ARG A 99 -7.94 5.48 -10.02
N ASP A 100 -9.25 5.40 -10.23
CA ASP A 100 -10.18 6.47 -9.89
C ASP A 100 -10.17 6.81 -8.38
N GLN A 101 -9.86 5.85 -7.53
CA GLN A 101 -9.68 6.08 -6.09
C GLN A 101 -8.31 6.69 -5.78
N LEU A 102 -7.24 6.19 -6.38
CA LEU A 102 -5.88 6.66 -6.12
C LEU A 102 -5.65 8.09 -6.63
N GLU A 103 -6.27 8.48 -7.74
CA GLU A 103 -6.16 9.84 -8.28
C GLU A 103 -6.79 10.92 -7.39
N GLN A 104 -7.56 10.53 -6.36
CA GLN A 104 -8.05 11.47 -5.36
C GLN A 104 -6.96 11.91 -4.35
N TYR A 105 -5.83 11.22 -4.30
CA TYR A 105 -4.73 11.53 -3.40
C TYR A 105 -3.69 12.41 -4.10
N GLN A 106 -3.30 13.51 -3.44
CA GLN A 106 -2.19 14.34 -3.91
C GLN A 106 -0.86 13.56 -3.79
N GLY A 107 0.03 13.76 -4.74
CA GLY A 107 1.35 13.14 -4.72
C GLY A 107 1.40 11.71 -5.27
N ILE A 108 0.34 11.24 -5.93
CA ILE A 108 0.33 9.98 -6.68
C ILE A 108 -0.03 10.28 -8.14
N LYS A 109 0.70 9.70 -9.07
CA LYS A 109 0.37 9.64 -10.50
C LYS A 109 0.12 8.19 -10.88
N VAL A 110 -1.08 7.91 -11.38
CA VAL A 110 -1.46 6.56 -11.81
C VAL A 110 -1.43 6.49 -13.33
N TYR A 111 -0.73 5.49 -13.84
CA TYR A 111 -0.74 5.10 -15.24
C TYR A 111 -1.27 3.68 -15.38
N MET A 112 -1.82 3.34 -16.53
CA MET A 112 -2.33 2.00 -16.79
C MET A 112 -1.70 1.44 -18.06
N THR A 113 -1.38 0.14 -18.07
CA THR A 113 -0.84 -0.53 -19.26
C THR A 113 -1.88 -0.65 -20.37
N ARG A 114 -3.17 -0.72 -20.00
CA ARG A 114 -4.32 -0.64 -20.91
C ARG A 114 -5.54 -0.05 -20.17
N GLU A 115 -6.41 0.63 -20.90
CA GLU A 115 -7.65 1.22 -20.39
C GLU A 115 -8.90 0.64 -21.07
N ASP A 116 -8.71 -0.30 -21.94
CA ASP A 116 -9.77 -1.04 -22.64
C ASP A 116 -9.37 -2.52 -22.83
N GLY A 117 -10.05 -3.21 -23.73
CA GLY A 117 -9.77 -4.61 -24.04
C GLY A 117 -8.52 -4.87 -24.89
N SER A 118 -7.83 -3.84 -25.37
CA SER A 118 -6.70 -3.98 -26.29
C SER A 118 -5.45 -4.54 -25.60
N CYS A 119 -4.63 -5.23 -26.37
CA CYS A 119 -3.29 -5.59 -25.93
C CYS A 119 -2.40 -4.35 -25.89
N PRO A 120 -1.63 -4.10 -24.81
CA PRO A 120 -0.70 -2.96 -24.75
C PRO A 120 0.46 -3.08 -25.75
N ASP A 121 0.69 -4.26 -26.30
CA ASP A 121 1.66 -4.51 -27.37
C ASP A 121 0.97 -5.00 -28.65
N ALA A 122 0.56 -4.07 -29.50
CA ALA A 122 -0.11 -4.38 -30.74
C ALA A 122 0.79 -5.05 -31.80
N GLU A 123 2.12 -4.95 -31.64
CA GLU A 123 3.09 -5.49 -32.61
C GLU A 123 3.57 -6.90 -32.24
N HIS A 124 3.58 -7.24 -30.95
CA HIS A 124 4.13 -8.47 -30.40
C HIS A 124 3.03 -9.30 -29.71
N GLN A 125 2.45 -10.19 -30.45
CA GLN A 125 1.30 -10.99 -30.02
C GLN A 125 1.71 -12.09 -29.04
N GLY A 126 1.05 -12.11 -27.88
CA GLY A 126 1.09 -13.21 -26.91
C GLY A 126 2.29 -13.17 -25.98
N GLU A 127 3.34 -13.91 -26.28
CA GLU A 127 4.48 -14.14 -25.38
C GLU A 127 5.23 -12.87 -24.96
N TYR A 128 5.22 -11.84 -25.81
CA TYR A 128 5.91 -10.57 -25.58
C TYR A 128 5.08 -9.49 -24.89
N CYS A 129 3.79 -9.71 -24.72
CA CYS A 129 2.89 -8.78 -24.04
C CYS A 129 3.35 -8.49 -22.59
N ILE A 130 3.91 -9.47 -21.89
CA ILE A 130 4.43 -9.31 -20.52
C ILE A 130 5.60 -8.32 -20.48
N GLU A 131 6.52 -8.42 -21.44
CA GLU A 131 7.66 -7.52 -21.55
C GLU A 131 7.22 -6.08 -21.86
N ALA A 132 6.26 -5.90 -22.77
CA ALA A 132 5.71 -4.58 -23.09
C ALA A 132 5.06 -3.91 -21.89
N ARG A 133 4.33 -4.67 -21.05
CA ARG A 133 3.69 -4.18 -19.83
C ARG A 133 4.71 -3.64 -18.82
N THR A 134 5.75 -4.41 -18.54
CA THR A 134 6.80 -4.00 -17.60
C THR A 134 7.70 -2.91 -18.18
N LYS A 135 7.99 -2.96 -19.49
CA LYS A 135 8.72 -1.90 -20.17
C LYS A 135 8.01 -0.55 -20.11
N TYR A 136 6.67 -0.54 -20.21
CA TYR A 136 5.89 0.68 -20.06
C TYR A 136 6.13 1.35 -18.69
N ALA A 137 6.19 0.55 -17.61
CA ALA A 137 6.52 1.05 -16.28
C ALA A 137 7.97 1.55 -16.19
N THR A 138 8.91 0.82 -16.79
CA THR A 138 10.33 1.24 -16.87
C THR A 138 10.50 2.57 -17.62
N ASP A 139 9.81 2.75 -18.75
CA ASP A 139 9.89 3.98 -19.55
C ASP A 139 9.31 5.21 -18.82
N LEU A 140 8.47 4.99 -17.80
CA LEU A 140 7.88 6.02 -16.94
C LEU A 140 8.67 6.28 -15.66
N ASP A 141 9.81 5.61 -15.44
CA ASP A 141 10.53 5.62 -14.15
C ASP A 141 9.58 5.32 -12.98
N ALA A 142 8.78 4.25 -13.09
CA ALA A 142 7.76 3.92 -12.10
C ALA A 142 8.38 3.58 -10.74
N ASP A 143 7.77 4.09 -9.66
CA ASP A 143 8.11 3.69 -8.29
C ASP A 143 7.53 2.32 -7.92
N LEU A 144 6.45 1.91 -8.59
CA LEU A 144 5.80 0.62 -8.37
C LEU A 144 4.98 0.20 -9.61
N PHE A 145 5.15 -1.06 -9.99
CA PHE A 145 4.29 -1.76 -10.96
C PHE A 145 3.41 -2.78 -10.25
N VAL A 146 2.09 -2.70 -10.42
CA VAL A 146 1.12 -3.63 -9.83
C VAL A 146 0.26 -4.26 -10.91
N SER A 147 0.44 -5.57 -11.10
CA SER A 147 -0.38 -6.36 -12.01
C SER A 147 -1.56 -6.98 -11.26
N LEU A 148 -2.75 -6.77 -11.79
CA LEU A 148 -4.02 -7.16 -11.18
C LEU A 148 -4.58 -8.36 -11.93
N HIS A 149 -4.81 -9.44 -11.21
CA HIS A 149 -5.25 -10.73 -11.72
C HIS A 149 -6.36 -11.34 -10.85
N ASN A 150 -6.99 -12.38 -11.35
CA ASN A 150 -7.88 -13.26 -10.62
C ASN A 150 -7.48 -14.71 -10.85
N ASN A 151 -7.33 -15.45 -9.79
CA ASN A 151 -6.84 -16.82 -9.79
C ASN A 151 -7.88 -17.82 -10.32
N GLY A 152 -7.41 -18.99 -10.65
CA GLY A 152 -8.22 -20.15 -11.02
C GLY A 152 -7.40 -21.41 -10.98
N THR A 153 -8.00 -22.54 -10.67
CA THR A 153 -7.31 -23.84 -10.59
C THR A 153 -7.59 -24.71 -11.81
N THR A 154 -8.84 -25.07 -12.04
CA THR A 154 -9.26 -26.00 -13.07
C THR A 154 -10.11 -25.35 -14.16
N GLY A 155 -10.60 -24.13 -13.92
CA GLY A 155 -11.61 -23.48 -14.75
C GLY A 155 -13.00 -24.13 -14.66
N VAL A 156 -13.19 -25.06 -13.72
CA VAL A 156 -14.46 -25.72 -13.46
C VAL A 156 -15.05 -25.16 -12.16
N TYR A 157 -16.28 -24.68 -12.23
CA TYR A 157 -16.98 -24.12 -11.08
C TYR A 157 -17.08 -25.10 -9.91
N GLY A 158 -16.79 -24.61 -8.70
CA GLY A 158 -16.84 -25.39 -7.47
C GLY A 158 -15.48 -25.89 -6.99
N ALA A 159 -14.38 -25.30 -7.47
CA ALA A 159 -13.04 -25.57 -6.93
C ALA A 159 -12.94 -25.24 -5.43
N GLU A 160 -12.09 -25.99 -4.69
CA GLU A 160 -11.91 -25.81 -3.24
C GLU A 160 -11.02 -24.60 -2.90
N ALA A 161 -10.02 -24.30 -3.76
CA ALA A 161 -9.12 -23.16 -3.53
C ALA A 161 -9.91 -21.85 -3.60
N ASN A 162 -9.64 -20.94 -2.66
CA ASN A 162 -10.31 -19.65 -2.50
C ASN A 162 -9.40 -18.60 -1.91
N GLY A 163 -9.76 -17.33 -2.09
CA GLY A 163 -9.15 -16.20 -1.41
C GLY A 163 -8.08 -15.48 -2.22
N THR A 164 -7.38 -14.57 -1.56
CA THR A 164 -6.44 -13.63 -2.16
C THR A 164 -5.00 -14.06 -1.95
N GLU A 165 -4.18 -13.93 -2.98
CA GLU A 165 -2.72 -14.11 -2.93
C GLU A 165 -2.03 -12.87 -3.47
N VAL A 166 -0.88 -12.52 -2.87
CA VAL A 166 -0.01 -11.45 -3.39
C VAL A 166 1.37 -12.03 -3.64
N TYR A 167 1.95 -11.74 -4.79
CA TYR A 167 3.30 -12.15 -5.15
C TYR A 167 4.21 -10.94 -5.27
N VAL A 168 5.38 -11.03 -4.64
CA VAL A 168 6.39 -9.96 -4.61
C VAL A 168 7.77 -10.49 -4.96
N SER A 169 8.70 -9.58 -5.28
CA SER A 169 10.09 -9.93 -5.55
C SER A 169 10.83 -10.33 -4.28
N ASN A 170 11.85 -11.17 -4.43
CA ASN A 170 12.88 -11.45 -3.43
C ASN A 170 14.17 -10.63 -3.63
N TYR A 171 14.17 -9.72 -4.59
CA TYR A 171 15.28 -8.78 -4.75
C TYR A 171 15.41 -7.90 -3.50
N SER A 172 16.61 -7.84 -2.91
CA SER A 172 16.81 -7.31 -1.55
C SER A 172 16.31 -5.88 -1.34
N ALA A 173 16.40 -5.04 -2.39
CA ALA A 173 15.95 -3.65 -2.33
C ALA A 173 14.41 -3.50 -2.23
N TYR A 174 13.64 -4.50 -2.66
CA TYR A 174 12.17 -4.40 -2.81
C TYR A 174 11.39 -5.35 -1.91
N THR A 175 12.01 -6.40 -1.38
CA THR A 175 11.32 -7.51 -0.72
C THR A 175 10.52 -7.07 0.50
N GLU A 176 11.12 -6.32 1.40
CA GLU A 176 10.48 -6.01 2.69
C GLU A 176 9.33 -5.01 2.53
N GLU A 177 9.49 -3.98 1.70
CA GLU A 177 8.41 -3.03 1.44
C GLU A 177 7.30 -3.68 0.60
N GLY A 178 7.66 -4.54 -0.36
CA GLY A 178 6.70 -5.33 -1.11
C GLY A 178 5.85 -6.24 -0.21
N LYS A 179 6.46 -6.91 0.77
CA LYS A 179 5.73 -7.74 1.74
C LYS A 179 4.80 -6.93 2.63
N LYS A 180 5.24 -5.76 3.11
CA LYS A 180 4.39 -4.86 3.92
C LYS A 180 3.18 -4.38 3.13
N LEU A 181 3.40 -3.91 1.90
CA LEU A 181 2.31 -3.47 1.03
C LEU A 181 1.37 -4.63 0.69
N GLY A 182 1.91 -5.80 0.34
CA GLY A 182 1.13 -7.00 0.07
C GLY A 182 0.26 -7.43 1.26
N GLN A 183 0.78 -7.32 2.48
CA GLN A 183 -0.01 -7.61 3.68
C GLN A 183 -1.15 -6.60 3.87
N LEU A 184 -0.92 -5.32 3.64
CA LEU A 184 -1.98 -4.29 3.69
C LEU A 184 -3.08 -4.58 2.66
N VAL A 185 -2.72 -5.01 1.46
CA VAL A 185 -3.68 -5.42 0.42
C VAL A 185 -4.52 -6.60 0.91
N LEU A 186 -3.90 -7.65 1.46
CA LEU A 186 -4.60 -8.81 2.01
C LEU A 186 -5.55 -8.42 3.15
N ASP A 187 -5.12 -7.57 4.06
CA ASP A 187 -5.92 -7.12 5.20
C ASP A 187 -7.19 -6.37 4.74
N HIS A 188 -7.07 -5.54 3.69
CA HIS A 188 -8.22 -4.82 3.12
C HIS A 188 -9.15 -5.75 2.32
N LEU A 189 -8.62 -6.66 1.51
CA LEU A 189 -9.43 -7.60 0.75
C LEU A 189 -10.14 -8.62 1.65
N SER A 190 -9.55 -8.97 2.80
CA SER A 190 -10.21 -9.83 3.79
C SER A 190 -11.49 -9.21 4.37
N ALA A 191 -11.59 -7.88 4.39
CA ALA A 191 -12.81 -7.17 4.79
C ALA A 191 -13.97 -7.37 3.80
N LEU A 192 -13.70 -7.85 2.59
CA LEU A 192 -14.68 -8.25 1.58
C LEU A 192 -15.07 -9.74 1.67
N ASP A 193 -14.74 -10.40 2.77
CA ASP A 193 -14.97 -11.84 3.00
C ASP A 193 -14.12 -12.73 2.06
N LEU A 194 -13.00 -12.21 1.55
CA LEU A 194 -12.01 -13.00 0.81
C LEU A 194 -10.97 -13.57 1.78
N ASN A 195 -10.67 -14.85 1.67
CA ASN A 195 -9.69 -15.53 2.52
C ASN A 195 -8.27 -15.03 2.23
N PRO A 196 -7.54 -14.40 3.18
CA PRO A 196 -6.17 -13.97 2.97
C PRO A 196 -5.23 -15.18 2.99
N ARG A 197 -4.74 -15.59 1.82
CA ARG A 197 -3.85 -16.75 1.69
C ARG A 197 -2.41 -16.43 2.05
N GLY A 198 -1.93 -15.24 1.73
CA GLY A 198 -0.59 -14.76 2.10
C GLY A 198 0.11 -13.93 1.03
N VAL A 199 1.26 -13.38 1.43
CA VAL A 199 2.22 -12.74 0.53
C VAL A 199 3.34 -13.73 0.23
N PHE A 200 3.56 -14.01 -1.05
CA PHE A 200 4.44 -15.05 -1.52
C PHE A 200 5.63 -14.49 -2.31
N VAL A 201 6.75 -15.17 -2.15
CA VAL A 201 7.88 -15.07 -3.07
C VAL A 201 8.00 -16.41 -3.79
N ARG A 202 7.94 -16.38 -5.12
CA ARG A 202 8.17 -17.57 -5.95
C ARG A 202 9.37 -17.33 -6.85
N THR A 203 10.29 -18.25 -6.83
CA THR A 203 11.55 -18.16 -7.59
C THR A 203 11.70 -19.31 -8.57
N LYS A 204 12.59 -19.16 -9.53
CA LYS A 204 12.90 -20.19 -10.54
C LYS A 204 14.39 -20.17 -10.87
N GLU A 205 15.12 -21.16 -10.40
CA GLU A 205 16.58 -21.29 -10.55
C GLU A 205 17.04 -21.20 -12.01
N GLU A 206 16.26 -21.77 -12.95
CA GLU A 206 16.62 -21.80 -14.35
C GLU A 206 16.57 -20.41 -15.03
N LYS A 207 15.98 -19.42 -14.39
CA LYS A 207 15.99 -18.01 -14.87
C LYS A 207 17.29 -17.30 -14.51
N GLY A 208 18.05 -17.81 -13.54
CA GLY A 208 19.29 -17.19 -13.05
C GLY A 208 19.07 -16.34 -11.81
N HIS A 209 19.98 -15.40 -11.57
CA HIS A 209 20.05 -14.58 -10.37
C HIS A 209 20.04 -13.10 -10.72
N TYR A 210 19.55 -12.30 -9.81
CA TYR A 210 19.72 -10.85 -9.83
C TYR A 210 21.15 -10.47 -9.39
N ASP A 211 21.52 -9.20 -9.52
CA ASP A 211 22.84 -8.67 -9.16
C ASP A 211 23.12 -8.72 -7.65
N ASP A 212 22.09 -8.79 -6.79
CA ASP A 212 22.21 -9.01 -5.35
C ASP A 212 22.44 -10.50 -4.98
N GLY A 213 22.47 -11.38 -5.99
CA GLY A 213 22.68 -12.81 -5.84
C GLY A 213 21.43 -13.62 -5.52
N SER A 214 20.26 -12.99 -5.38
CA SER A 214 19.02 -13.73 -5.16
C SER A 214 18.49 -14.34 -6.47
N VAL A 215 17.83 -15.51 -6.36
CA VAL A 215 17.25 -16.23 -7.50
C VAL A 215 16.13 -15.41 -8.13
N GLN A 216 16.06 -15.34 -9.44
CA GLN A 216 15.01 -14.57 -10.13
C GLN A 216 13.60 -15.07 -9.83
N ALA A 217 12.66 -14.14 -9.79
CA ALA A 217 11.25 -14.43 -9.57
C ALA A 217 10.69 -15.35 -10.66
N TRP A 218 9.79 -16.25 -10.25
CA TRP A 218 9.09 -17.15 -11.18
C TRP A 218 8.31 -16.39 -12.23
N TYR A 219 7.54 -15.37 -11.81
CA TYR A 219 6.72 -14.56 -12.70
C TYR A 219 7.57 -13.56 -13.47
N TYR A 220 7.44 -13.55 -14.79
CA TYR A 220 8.16 -12.63 -15.66
C TYR A 220 7.80 -11.16 -15.39
N LEU A 221 6.54 -10.87 -15.05
CA LEU A 221 6.13 -9.53 -14.63
C LEU A 221 6.98 -8.99 -13.48
N ILE A 222 7.27 -9.83 -12.48
CA ILE A 222 8.10 -9.44 -11.33
C ILE A 222 9.58 -9.36 -11.73
N SER A 223 10.10 -10.35 -12.48
CA SER A 223 11.53 -10.34 -12.82
C SER A 223 11.89 -9.20 -13.77
N TYR A 224 11.07 -8.91 -14.77
CA TYR A 224 11.31 -7.79 -15.69
C TYR A 224 11.12 -6.43 -15.01
N SER A 225 10.23 -6.31 -14.03
CA SER A 225 10.13 -5.11 -13.20
C SER A 225 11.45 -4.85 -12.45
N VAL A 226 12.01 -5.87 -11.80
CA VAL A 226 13.30 -5.74 -11.11
C VAL A 226 14.43 -5.38 -12.08
N GLU A 227 14.50 -6.02 -13.24
CA GLU A 227 15.47 -5.72 -14.30
C GLU A 227 15.29 -4.30 -14.86
N GLY A 228 14.06 -3.81 -14.88
CA GLY A 228 13.69 -2.44 -15.26
C GLY A 228 13.97 -1.39 -14.18
N GLY A 229 14.42 -1.80 -12.98
CA GLY A 229 14.82 -0.90 -11.90
C GLY A 229 13.70 -0.49 -10.95
N HIS A 230 12.55 -1.15 -10.99
CA HIS A 230 11.40 -0.85 -10.11
C HIS A 230 10.81 -2.13 -9.49
N PRO A 231 10.14 -2.03 -8.32
CA PRO A 231 9.43 -3.17 -7.72
C PRO A 231 8.22 -3.57 -8.55
N GLY A 232 8.01 -4.89 -8.68
CA GLY A 232 6.82 -5.47 -9.29
C GLY A 232 6.03 -6.29 -8.26
N MET A 233 4.69 -6.19 -8.34
CA MET A 233 3.75 -6.95 -7.52
C MET A 233 2.65 -7.55 -8.40
N ILE A 234 2.19 -8.75 -8.07
CA ILE A 234 0.99 -9.35 -8.65
C ILE A 234 -0.02 -9.58 -7.53
N ILE A 235 -1.26 -9.14 -7.75
CA ILE A 235 -2.38 -9.37 -6.85
C ILE A 235 -3.34 -10.30 -7.54
N GLU A 236 -3.52 -11.50 -6.98
CA GLU A 236 -4.55 -12.46 -7.34
C GLU A 236 -5.73 -12.26 -6.39
N HIS A 237 -6.74 -11.50 -6.82
CA HIS A 237 -7.81 -11.03 -5.94
C HIS A 237 -8.65 -12.16 -5.37
N ALA A 238 -9.07 -13.09 -6.22
CA ALA A 238 -9.99 -14.17 -5.84
C ALA A 238 -9.88 -15.33 -6.82
N TYR A 239 -10.41 -16.50 -6.46
CA TYR A 239 -10.48 -17.65 -7.34
C TYR A 239 -11.79 -17.66 -8.12
N MET A 240 -11.72 -17.40 -9.42
CA MET A 240 -12.90 -17.34 -10.29
C MET A 240 -13.71 -18.64 -10.32
N ASP A 241 -13.07 -19.78 -10.15
CA ASP A 241 -13.69 -21.11 -10.15
C ASP A 241 -14.16 -21.59 -8.75
N ASN A 242 -13.89 -20.84 -7.69
CA ASN A 242 -14.48 -21.07 -6.37
C ASN A 242 -15.87 -20.44 -6.28
N ALA A 243 -16.84 -21.14 -5.70
CA ALA A 243 -18.22 -20.67 -5.66
C ALA A 243 -18.42 -19.41 -4.81
N HIS A 244 -17.70 -19.31 -3.68
CA HIS A 244 -17.77 -18.16 -2.78
C HIS A 244 -17.11 -16.92 -3.42
N ASP A 245 -15.86 -17.07 -3.86
CA ASP A 245 -15.09 -15.99 -4.47
C ASP A 245 -15.75 -15.46 -5.76
N ASN A 246 -16.26 -16.37 -6.59
CA ASN A 246 -16.98 -16.02 -7.81
C ASN A 246 -18.24 -15.19 -7.54
N ALA A 247 -18.92 -15.44 -6.41
CA ALA A 247 -20.08 -14.64 -6.02
C ALA A 247 -19.70 -13.20 -5.60
N ILE A 248 -18.50 -13.01 -5.05
CA ILE A 248 -17.97 -11.70 -4.69
C ILE A 248 -17.53 -10.92 -5.95
N LEU A 249 -16.97 -11.63 -6.95
CA LEU A 249 -16.50 -11.04 -8.21
C LEU A 249 -17.64 -10.60 -9.16
N LYS A 250 -18.90 -11.00 -8.93
CA LYS A 250 -20.08 -10.66 -9.74
C LYS A 250 -20.86 -9.47 -9.19
#